data_bdc833656ab3f028b6a6845a235cb7ab
#
_entry.id   bdc833656ab3f028b6a6845a235cb7ab
#
_cell.length_a   1.000
_cell.length_b   1.000
_cell.length_c   1.000
_cell.angle_alpha   90.00
_cell.angle_beta   90.00
_cell.angle_gamma   90.00
#
_symmetry.space_group_name_H-M   'P 1'
#
loop_
_entity.id
_entity.type
_entity.pdbx_description
1 polymer ?
#
loop_
_entity_poly.entity_id
_entity_poly.type
_entity_poly.pdbx_seq_one_letter_code
_entity_poly.pdbx_strand_id
1 'polypeptide(L)'
;MSPSGVRSGDEDAEPLINANSQLQTYYYSLESRIGYRLLLGGTRHFGYYEQDTYWPFPLSRGLRNMEDKLAEALALPPGSQVLDAGCGVGHVALRMAQTHKLRVEAIDIVDHHVYKASRNFKQADLPPGQVRVRKMDYHNLESLDSQSFDGIYTMETFVHATDPEAVLKGFYRLLRPGGRLAQFEYDHNTRENSPLGMAQSMDKVNEYAAMPTNAISHPGVFKKMLEEAGFEDVVVRDYSKNIVPMTRFFFVLAFIPYLLVRLFGLERWFINTVAGVEAYRGQGHWHYVAISATKPGSLGEAVKSK
;
A
#
# COMPACT_ATOMS: atom_id res chain seq x y z
N MET A 1 0.89 -5.16 -58.08
CA MET A 1 1.89 -5.08 -57.00
C MET A 1 1.33 -4.15 -55.93
N SER A 2 0.75 -4.71 -54.90
CA SER A 2 0.21 -3.96 -53.75
C SER A 2 1.26 -3.98 -52.63
N PRO A 3 1.53 -2.87 -51.96
CA PRO A 3 2.44 -2.89 -50.84
C PRO A 3 1.72 -3.46 -49.60
N SER A 4 2.34 -4.46 -49.04
CA SER A 4 1.97 -5.09 -47.74
C SER A 4 2.05 -4.06 -46.61
N GLY A 5 0.89 -3.69 -46.08
CA GLY A 5 0.81 -2.92 -44.84
C GLY A 5 1.31 -3.78 -43.68
N VAL A 6 2.38 -3.33 -43.07
CA VAL A 6 2.82 -3.78 -41.76
C VAL A 6 1.76 -3.30 -40.75
N ARG A 7 1.01 -4.22 -40.18
CA ARG A 7 0.15 -3.94 -39.01
C ARG A 7 1.07 -3.67 -37.83
N SER A 8 1.03 -2.44 -37.31
CA SER A 8 1.52 -2.12 -36.01
C SER A 8 0.63 -2.87 -34.98
N GLY A 9 1.11 -4.02 -34.56
CA GLY A 9 0.44 -4.82 -33.54
C GLY A 9 0.90 -4.39 -32.14
N ASP A 10 -0.07 -4.33 -31.24
CA ASP A 10 0.05 -4.59 -29.81
C ASP A 10 0.74 -3.56 -28.90
N GLU A 11 0.53 -2.27 -29.09
CA GLU A 11 0.86 -1.30 -28.02
C GLU A 11 -0.29 -1.07 -27.00
N ASP A 12 -1.49 -1.62 -27.20
CA ASP A 12 -2.67 -1.40 -26.37
C ASP A 12 -3.25 -2.67 -25.73
N ALA A 13 -2.46 -3.74 -25.57
CA ALA A 13 -2.93 -4.87 -24.78
C ALA A 13 -3.08 -4.45 -23.33
N GLU A 14 -4.32 -4.36 -22.83
CA GLU A 14 -4.55 -4.16 -21.39
C GLU A 14 -3.79 -5.22 -20.61
N PRO A 15 -2.99 -4.81 -19.59
CA PRO A 15 -2.26 -5.77 -18.78
C PRO A 15 -3.25 -6.75 -18.14
N LEU A 16 -2.90 -8.04 -18.10
CA LEU A 16 -3.69 -9.07 -17.42
C LEU A 16 -4.00 -8.62 -16.01
N ILE A 17 -5.29 -8.40 -15.73
CA ILE A 17 -5.75 -7.99 -14.41
C ILE A 17 -5.94 -9.26 -13.59
N ASN A 18 -5.37 -9.29 -12.39
CA ASN A 18 -5.54 -10.37 -11.45
C ASN A 18 -7.02 -10.62 -11.13
N ALA A 19 -7.34 -11.87 -10.80
CA ALA A 19 -8.69 -12.35 -10.49
C ALA A 19 -9.35 -11.75 -9.23
N ASN A 20 -8.78 -10.74 -8.57
CA ASN A 20 -9.42 -10.07 -7.43
C ASN A 20 -10.53 -9.10 -7.89
N SER A 21 -11.59 -9.63 -8.46
CA SER A 21 -12.75 -8.86 -8.90
C SER A 21 -13.45 -8.10 -7.76
N GLN A 22 -13.31 -8.58 -6.53
CA GLN A 22 -13.85 -7.93 -5.33
C GLN A 22 -13.15 -6.62 -5.02
N LEU A 23 -11.86 -6.51 -5.33
CA LEU A 23 -11.07 -5.29 -5.11
C LEU A 23 -11.64 -4.09 -5.85
N GLN A 24 -11.98 -4.26 -7.12
CA GLN A 24 -12.61 -3.18 -7.89
C GLN A 24 -13.96 -2.80 -7.31
N THR A 25 -14.80 -3.79 -6.97
CA THR A 25 -16.10 -3.55 -6.33
C THR A 25 -15.96 -2.75 -5.03
N TYR A 26 -15.01 -3.11 -4.19
CA TYR A 26 -14.71 -2.38 -2.95
C TYR A 26 -14.34 -0.91 -3.21
N TYR A 27 -13.40 -0.66 -4.12
CA TYR A 27 -12.95 0.71 -4.42
C TYR A 27 -13.97 1.54 -5.19
N TYR A 28 -14.92 0.91 -5.90
CA TYR A 28 -16.05 1.60 -6.53
C TYR A 28 -17.21 1.87 -5.58
N SER A 29 -17.24 1.31 -4.38
CA SER A 29 -18.31 1.55 -3.41
C SER A 29 -18.41 3.03 -3.05
N LEU A 30 -19.63 3.51 -2.80
CA LEU A 30 -19.89 4.91 -2.41
C LEU A 30 -19.15 5.25 -1.10
N GLU A 31 -19.17 4.35 -0.13
CA GLU A 31 -18.49 4.54 1.15
C GLU A 31 -16.99 4.78 0.95
N SER A 32 -16.32 3.92 0.17
CA SER A 32 -14.89 4.05 -0.11
C SER A 32 -14.57 5.35 -0.86
N ARG A 33 -15.36 5.71 -1.87
CA ARG A 33 -15.11 6.91 -2.70
C ARG A 33 -15.36 8.22 -1.96
N ILE A 34 -16.42 8.29 -1.16
CA ILE A 34 -16.84 9.51 -0.45
C ILE A 34 -16.04 9.64 0.85
N GLY A 35 -15.95 8.57 1.65
CA GLY A 35 -15.30 8.61 2.96
C GLY A 35 -13.85 9.08 2.87
N TYR A 36 -13.04 8.42 2.04
CA TYR A 36 -11.63 8.80 1.88
C TYR A 36 -11.44 10.22 1.30
N ARG A 37 -12.31 10.64 0.38
CA ARG A 37 -12.23 11.99 -0.19
C ARG A 37 -12.54 13.08 0.82
N LEU A 38 -13.58 12.90 1.61
CA LEU A 38 -14.04 13.92 2.57
C LEU A 38 -13.12 13.99 3.80
N LEU A 39 -12.67 12.84 4.30
CA LEU A 39 -11.91 12.78 5.53
C LEU A 39 -10.40 12.94 5.31
N LEU A 40 -9.85 12.34 4.25
CA LEU A 40 -8.41 12.24 4.02
C LEU A 40 -7.95 12.89 2.70
N GLY A 41 -8.80 13.69 2.06
CA GLY A 41 -8.45 14.31 0.77
C GLY A 41 -8.24 13.32 -0.37
N GLY A 42 -8.59 12.04 -0.16
CA GLY A 42 -8.38 10.94 -1.10
C GLY A 42 -7.17 10.05 -0.80
N THR A 43 -6.34 10.42 0.17
CA THR A 43 -5.26 9.57 0.71
C THR A 43 -5.87 8.36 1.44
N ARG A 44 -5.20 7.22 1.40
CA ARG A 44 -5.76 5.94 1.89
C ARG A 44 -4.77 5.18 2.77
N HIS A 45 -4.11 5.88 3.68
CA HIS A 45 -3.26 5.28 4.69
C HIS A 45 -3.42 5.99 6.02
N PHE A 46 -2.99 5.34 7.10
CA PHE A 46 -2.94 5.94 8.42
C PHE A 46 -1.88 7.03 8.52
N GLY A 47 -2.10 7.98 9.42
CA GLY A 47 -1.12 9.00 9.77
C GLY A 47 -0.21 8.54 10.92
N TYR A 48 1.05 9.01 10.91
CA TYR A 48 1.98 8.82 12.01
C TYR A 48 1.92 10.02 12.98
N TYR A 49 1.73 9.73 14.26
CA TYR A 49 1.65 10.72 15.35
C TYR A 49 2.62 10.35 16.47
N GLU A 50 3.19 11.37 17.12
CA GLU A 50 3.96 11.14 18.35
C GLU A 50 3.05 10.59 19.46
N GLN A 51 3.63 9.83 20.39
CA GLN A 51 2.84 9.04 21.37
C GLN A 51 2.04 9.90 22.36
N ASP A 52 2.39 11.17 22.55
CA ASP A 52 1.69 12.15 23.38
C ASP A 52 0.50 12.83 22.66
N THR A 53 0.35 12.59 21.35
CA THR A 53 -0.73 13.17 20.54
C THR A 53 -2.06 12.51 20.87
N TYR A 54 -3.04 13.29 21.31
CA TYR A 54 -4.37 12.74 21.60
C TYR A 54 -5.30 12.78 20.38
N TRP A 55 -5.40 13.93 19.69
CA TRP A 55 -6.21 14.11 18.48
C TRP A 55 -5.36 14.28 17.23
N PRO A 56 -5.80 13.75 16.07
CA PRO A 56 -4.96 13.68 14.87
C PRO A 56 -4.92 14.97 14.05
N PHE A 57 -5.38 16.10 14.60
CA PHE A 57 -5.51 17.33 13.81
C PHE A 57 -4.24 18.19 13.82
N PRO A 58 -3.87 18.76 12.66
CA PRO A 58 -4.47 18.56 11.34
C PRO A 58 -4.11 17.19 10.76
N LEU A 59 -5.09 16.44 10.22
CA LEU A 59 -4.90 15.10 9.65
C LEU A 59 -3.75 15.05 8.62
N SER A 60 -3.66 16.08 7.78
CA SER A 60 -2.62 16.18 6.75
C SER A 60 -1.20 16.14 7.30
N ARG A 61 -0.96 16.55 8.55
CA ARG A 61 0.37 16.47 9.18
C ARG A 61 0.72 15.02 9.48
N GLY A 62 -0.19 14.27 10.09
CA GLY A 62 0.03 12.86 10.39
C GLY A 62 0.25 12.04 9.12
N LEU A 63 -0.53 12.29 8.05
CA LEU A 63 -0.34 11.63 6.75
C LEU A 63 1.07 11.88 6.21
N ARG A 64 1.51 13.15 6.17
CA ARG A 64 2.88 13.48 5.72
C ARG A 64 3.96 12.86 6.59
N ASN A 65 3.77 12.80 7.90
CA ASN A 65 4.73 12.15 8.79
C ASN A 65 4.85 10.65 8.46
N MET A 66 3.75 9.95 8.14
CA MET A 66 3.79 8.54 7.74
C MET A 66 4.52 8.36 6.40
N GLU A 67 4.28 9.26 5.44
CA GLU A 67 4.99 9.28 4.16
C GLU A 67 6.49 9.52 4.35
N ASP A 68 6.89 10.38 5.30
CA ASP A 68 8.30 10.59 5.67
C ASP A 68 8.91 9.34 6.33
N LYS A 69 8.13 8.62 7.16
CA LYS A 69 8.55 7.31 7.71
C LYS A 69 8.78 6.26 6.61
N LEU A 70 7.98 6.29 5.55
CA LEU A 70 8.20 5.43 4.38
C LEU A 70 9.54 5.78 3.69
N ALA A 71 9.81 7.06 3.47
CA ALA A 71 11.09 7.50 2.90
C ALA A 71 12.29 7.11 3.77
N GLU A 72 12.17 7.25 5.10
CA GLU A 72 13.17 6.77 6.06
C GLU A 72 13.41 5.25 5.96
N ALA A 73 12.35 4.46 5.77
CA ALA A 73 12.45 3.01 5.63
C ALA A 73 13.11 2.60 4.30
N LEU A 74 12.85 3.33 3.23
CA LEU A 74 13.53 3.15 1.94
C LEU A 74 15.02 3.51 2.02
N ALA A 75 15.37 4.57 2.75
CA ALA A 75 16.74 5.06 2.93
C ALA A 75 17.50 5.27 1.60
N LEU A 76 16.84 5.86 0.60
CA LEU A 76 17.39 6.07 -0.73
C LEU A 76 17.83 7.53 -0.95
N PRO A 77 18.92 7.76 -1.68
CA PRO A 77 19.35 9.11 -2.02
C PRO A 77 18.40 9.79 -3.02
N PRO A 78 18.39 11.14 -3.07
CA PRO A 78 17.67 11.88 -4.10
C PRO A 78 18.04 11.43 -5.51
N GLY A 79 17.06 11.36 -6.40
CA GLY A 79 17.24 10.92 -7.78
C GLY A 79 17.06 9.43 -8.01
N SER A 80 16.96 8.62 -6.94
CA SER A 80 16.72 7.17 -7.04
C SER A 80 15.40 6.87 -7.77
N GLN A 81 15.41 5.82 -8.59
CA GLN A 81 14.24 5.32 -9.30
C GLN A 81 13.45 4.35 -8.41
N VAL A 82 12.19 4.66 -8.14
CA VAL A 82 11.34 3.82 -7.28
C VAL A 82 10.03 3.43 -7.95
N LEU A 83 9.51 2.27 -7.56
CA LEU A 83 8.17 1.79 -7.92
C LEU A 83 7.22 1.99 -6.74
N ASP A 84 6.12 2.72 -6.96
CA ASP A 84 4.97 2.79 -6.07
C ASP A 84 3.95 1.72 -6.50
N ALA A 85 3.93 0.60 -5.80
CA ALA A 85 3.10 -0.54 -6.19
C ALA A 85 1.74 -0.52 -5.48
N GLY A 86 0.74 0.05 -6.15
CA GLY A 86 -0.60 0.31 -5.62
C GLY A 86 -0.77 1.77 -5.17
N CYS A 87 -0.45 2.69 -6.06
CA CYS A 87 -0.32 4.12 -5.75
C CYS A 87 -1.63 4.84 -5.41
N GLY A 88 -2.78 4.22 -5.58
CA GLY A 88 -4.06 4.88 -5.42
C GLY A 88 -4.16 6.14 -6.27
N VAL A 89 -4.50 7.27 -5.66
CA VAL A 89 -4.60 8.56 -6.36
C VAL A 89 -3.27 9.32 -6.47
N GLY A 90 -2.15 8.68 -6.08
CA GLY A 90 -0.80 9.17 -6.30
C GLY A 90 -0.27 10.20 -5.29
N HIS A 91 -0.90 10.37 -4.14
CA HIS A 91 -0.44 11.37 -3.15
C HIS A 91 0.91 11.00 -2.55
N VAL A 92 1.12 9.72 -2.21
CA VAL A 92 2.41 9.22 -1.70
C VAL A 92 3.50 9.40 -2.75
N ALA A 93 3.25 9.02 -4.01
CA ALA A 93 4.18 9.23 -5.12
C ALA A 93 4.60 10.70 -5.27
N LEU A 94 3.64 11.63 -5.17
CA LEU A 94 3.93 13.06 -5.21
C LEU A 94 4.81 13.50 -4.03
N ARG A 95 4.53 13.02 -2.82
CA ARG A 95 5.36 13.34 -1.65
C ARG A 95 6.79 12.84 -1.83
N MET A 96 6.96 11.59 -2.28
CA MET A 96 8.27 11.01 -2.56
C MET A 96 9.04 11.85 -3.58
N ALA A 97 8.38 12.27 -4.65
CA ALA A 97 9.02 13.09 -5.68
C ALA A 97 9.30 14.53 -5.23
N GLN A 98 8.33 15.21 -4.60
CA GLN A 98 8.46 16.63 -4.23
C GLN A 98 9.41 16.85 -3.07
N THR A 99 9.33 16.02 -2.03
CA THR A 99 10.08 16.20 -0.78
C THR A 99 11.39 15.43 -0.79
N HIS A 100 11.33 14.16 -1.15
CA HIS A 100 12.51 13.26 -1.11
C HIS A 100 13.25 13.20 -2.44
N LYS A 101 12.77 13.92 -3.47
CA LYS A 101 13.40 14.04 -4.80
C LYS A 101 13.60 12.71 -5.52
N LEU A 102 12.75 11.71 -5.24
CA LEU A 102 12.78 10.44 -5.93
C LEU A 102 12.13 10.56 -7.32
N ARG A 103 12.48 9.65 -8.20
CA ARG A 103 11.79 9.43 -9.47
C ARG A 103 10.83 8.27 -9.30
N VAL A 104 9.53 8.54 -9.45
CA VAL A 104 8.51 7.56 -9.09
C VAL A 104 7.78 7.06 -10.33
N GLU A 105 7.88 5.77 -10.56
CA GLU A 105 6.94 5.04 -11.38
C GLU A 105 5.84 4.49 -10.48
N ALA A 106 4.59 4.88 -10.74
CA ALA A 106 3.44 4.50 -9.94
C ALA A 106 2.55 3.55 -10.75
N ILE A 107 2.07 2.49 -10.12
CA ILE A 107 1.13 1.56 -10.73
C ILE A 107 -0.10 1.35 -9.84
N ASP A 108 -1.25 1.19 -10.47
CA ASP A 108 -2.49 0.80 -9.79
C ASP A 108 -3.39 0.03 -10.77
N ILE A 109 -4.20 -0.88 -10.24
CA ILE A 109 -5.10 -1.72 -11.03
C ILE A 109 -6.47 -1.04 -11.27
N VAL A 110 -6.82 -0.05 -10.44
CA VAL A 110 -8.14 0.59 -10.42
C VAL A 110 -8.17 1.80 -11.34
N ASP A 111 -8.97 1.75 -12.39
CA ASP A 111 -9.02 2.79 -13.44
C ASP A 111 -9.19 4.21 -12.92
N HIS A 112 -10.14 4.42 -12.00
CA HIS A 112 -10.38 5.75 -11.47
C HIS A 112 -9.23 6.26 -10.58
N HIS A 113 -8.42 5.37 -9.98
CA HIS A 113 -7.19 5.73 -9.27
C HIS A 113 -6.15 6.24 -10.26
N VAL A 114 -5.87 5.46 -11.30
CA VAL A 114 -4.92 5.82 -12.37
C VAL A 114 -5.30 7.15 -13.01
N TYR A 115 -6.59 7.33 -13.36
CA TYR A 115 -7.09 8.59 -13.89
C TYR A 115 -6.82 9.78 -12.95
N LYS A 116 -7.15 9.63 -11.66
CA LYS A 116 -6.92 10.68 -10.66
C LYS A 116 -5.43 10.93 -10.42
N ALA A 117 -4.61 9.88 -10.30
CA ALA A 117 -3.16 10.00 -10.14
C ALA A 117 -2.55 10.76 -11.33
N SER A 118 -2.91 10.39 -12.56
CA SER A 118 -2.46 11.10 -13.77
C SER A 118 -2.82 12.58 -13.74
N ARG A 119 -4.05 12.91 -13.32
CA ARG A 119 -4.49 14.30 -13.17
C ARG A 119 -3.70 15.03 -12.08
N ASN A 120 -3.50 14.41 -10.92
CA ASN A 120 -2.74 14.99 -9.81
C ASN A 120 -1.28 15.24 -10.22
N PHE A 121 -0.67 14.30 -10.95
CA PHE A 121 0.71 14.44 -11.45
C PHE A 121 0.85 15.58 -12.46
N LYS A 122 -0.12 15.72 -13.37
CA LYS A 122 -0.14 16.84 -14.33
C LYS A 122 -0.33 18.22 -13.67
N GLN A 123 -0.99 18.27 -12.52
CA GLN A 123 -1.20 19.50 -11.76
C GLN A 123 -0.05 19.83 -10.81
N ALA A 124 0.82 18.87 -10.55
CA ALA A 124 1.99 19.08 -9.69
C ALA A 124 3.09 19.80 -10.48
N ASP A 125 3.71 20.78 -9.83
CA ASP A 125 4.87 21.49 -10.39
C ASP A 125 6.14 20.64 -10.20
N LEU A 126 6.31 19.64 -11.08
CA LEU A 126 7.42 18.70 -11.08
C LEU A 126 8.08 18.62 -12.46
N PRO A 127 9.40 18.40 -12.50
CA PRO A 127 10.10 18.15 -13.74
C PRO A 127 9.45 17.03 -14.56
N PRO A 128 9.39 17.16 -15.90
CA PRO A 128 8.84 16.12 -16.74
C PRO A 128 9.50 14.76 -16.51
N GLY A 129 8.68 13.72 -16.34
CA GLY A 129 9.15 12.34 -16.11
C GLY A 129 9.62 12.03 -14.70
N GLN A 130 9.53 12.96 -13.74
CA GLN A 130 9.85 12.67 -12.34
C GLN A 130 8.80 11.77 -11.69
N VAL A 131 7.53 11.89 -12.08
CA VAL A 131 6.45 10.97 -11.71
C VAL A 131 5.68 10.55 -12.95
N ARG A 132 5.30 9.30 -13.00
CA ARG A 132 4.39 8.77 -14.01
C ARG A 132 3.51 7.68 -13.41
N VAL A 133 2.31 7.47 -13.96
CA VAL A 133 1.41 6.40 -13.52
C VAL A 133 1.01 5.54 -14.71
N ARG A 134 0.91 4.23 -14.47
CA ARG A 134 0.37 3.25 -15.43
C ARG A 134 -0.68 2.38 -14.75
N LYS A 135 -1.69 1.96 -15.54
CA LYS A 135 -2.58 0.88 -15.12
C LYS A 135 -1.80 -0.43 -15.21
N MET A 136 -1.55 -1.07 -14.07
CA MET A 136 -0.80 -2.32 -13.99
C MET A 136 -1.13 -3.04 -12.70
N ASP A 137 -1.18 -4.37 -12.77
CA ASP A 137 -1.27 -5.24 -11.62
C ASP A 137 0.14 -5.63 -11.14
N TYR A 138 0.43 -5.45 -9.87
CA TYR A 138 1.74 -5.83 -9.31
C TYR A 138 1.98 -7.36 -9.29
N HIS A 139 0.97 -8.19 -9.60
CA HIS A 139 1.18 -9.62 -9.86
C HIS A 139 1.76 -9.88 -11.25
N ASN A 140 1.64 -8.93 -12.19
CA ASN A 140 2.03 -9.06 -13.60
C ASN A 140 3.00 -7.94 -13.98
N LEU A 141 4.26 -8.10 -13.57
CA LEU A 141 5.31 -7.08 -13.72
C LEU A 141 6.30 -7.39 -14.86
N GLU A 142 6.00 -8.37 -15.73
CA GLU A 142 6.90 -8.88 -16.76
C GLU A 142 7.31 -7.82 -17.79
N SER A 143 6.45 -6.82 -18.01
CA SER A 143 6.73 -5.69 -18.92
C SER A 143 7.71 -4.67 -18.34
N LEU A 144 8.10 -4.81 -17.07
CA LEU A 144 9.14 -4.00 -16.44
C LEU A 144 10.48 -4.74 -16.45
N ASP A 145 11.53 -4.00 -16.81
CA ASP A 145 12.88 -4.54 -16.89
C ASP A 145 13.39 -4.98 -15.51
N SER A 146 14.08 -6.14 -15.48
CA SER A 146 14.77 -6.60 -14.29
C SER A 146 15.84 -5.60 -13.87
N GLN A 147 16.04 -5.45 -12.55
CA GLN A 147 17.06 -4.58 -11.97
C GLN A 147 16.97 -3.11 -12.46
N SER A 148 15.75 -2.60 -12.61
CA SER A 148 15.48 -1.24 -13.09
C SER A 148 15.19 -0.24 -11.96
N PHE A 149 14.91 -0.71 -10.74
CA PHE A 149 14.56 0.12 -9.60
C PHE A 149 15.59 0.05 -8.49
N ASP A 150 15.83 1.20 -7.84
CA ASP A 150 16.63 1.33 -6.63
C ASP A 150 15.79 1.02 -5.38
N GLY A 151 14.47 1.23 -5.48
CA GLY A 151 13.53 0.89 -4.43
C GLY A 151 12.13 0.56 -4.93
N ILE A 152 11.41 -0.18 -4.11
CA ILE A 152 9.98 -0.48 -4.31
C ILE A 152 9.28 -0.25 -2.97
N TYR A 153 8.06 0.29 -3.02
CA TYR A 153 7.26 0.37 -1.81
C TYR A 153 5.78 0.06 -2.05
N THR A 154 5.15 -0.41 -0.97
CA THR A 154 3.70 -0.51 -0.83
C THR A 154 3.27 0.24 0.43
N MET A 155 2.10 0.88 0.38
CA MET A 155 1.50 1.51 1.54
C MET A 155 0.02 1.13 1.63
N GLU A 156 -0.29 0.19 2.51
CA GLU A 156 -1.63 -0.36 2.74
C GLU A 156 -2.27 -0.92 1.47
N THR A 157 -1.47 -1.60 0.66
CA THR A 157 -1.92 -2.18 -0.61
C THR A 157 -1.49 -3.64 -0.81
N PHE A 158 -0.37 -4.08 -0.22
CA PHE A 158 0.09 -5.47 -0.34
C PHE A 158 -0.89 -6.46 0.31
N VAL A 159 -1.68 -6.01 1.29
CA VAL A 159 -2.78 -6.77 1.90
C VAL A 159 -3.82 -7.29 0.88
N HIS A 160 -3.92 -6.65 -0.29
CA HIS A 160 -4.81 -7.04 -1.38
C HIS A 160 -4.21 -8.09 -2.33
N ALA A 161 -2.94 -8.47 -2.16
CA ALA A 161 -2.29 -9.48 -3.00
C ALA A 161 -3.00 -10.83 -2.83
N THR A 162 -3.33 -11.48 -3.95
CA THR A 162 -3.92 -12.83 -3.97
C THR A 162 -2.85 -13.91 -3.98
N ASP A 163 -1.64 -13.57 -4.46
CA ASP A 163 -0.43 -14.38 -4.43
C ASP A 163 0.75 -13.51 -3.98
N PRO A 164 0.90 -13.31 -2.66
CA PRO A 164 1.95 -12.44 -2.12
C PRO A 164 3.36 -12.93 -2.43
N GLU A 165 3.57 -14.25 -2.57
CA GLU A 165 4.89 -14.81 -2.90
C GLU A 165 5.28 -14.46 -4.34
N ALA A 166 4.36 -14.57 -5.31
CA ALA A 166 4.60 -14.18 -6.69
C ALA A 166 4.89 -12.68 -6.80
N VAL A 167 4.16 -11.84 -6.06
CA VAL A 167 4.41 -10.39 -5.98
C VAL A 167 5.79 -10.09 -5.45
N LEU A 168 6.20 -10.71 -4.35
CA LEU A 168 7.55 -10.50 -3.77
C LEU A 168 8.67 -10.97 -4.69
N LYS A 169 8.49 -12.09 -5.41
CA LYS A 169 9.44 -12.53 -6.45
C LYS A 169 9.54 -11.52 -7.58
N GLY A 170 8.41 -10.93 -8.00
CA GLY A 170 8.36 -9.83 -8.96
C GLY A 170 9.14 -8.61 -8.49
N PHE A 171 8.91 -8.17 -7.27
CA PHE A 171 9.62 -7.05 -6.65
C PHE A 171 11.12 -7.32 -6.54
N TYR A 172 11.50 -8.53 -6.09
CA TYR A 172 12.90 -8.94 -6.02
C TYR A 172 13.59 -8.89 -7.39
N ARG A 173 12.92 -9.36 -8.44
CA ARG A 173 13.43 -9.30 -9.82
C ARG A 173 13.68 -7.86 -10.29
N LEU A 174 12.74 -6.96 -10.00
CA LEU A 174 12.80 -5.56 -10.44
C LEU A 174 13.87 -4.74 -9.71
N LEU A 175 14.16 -5.06 -8.47
CA LEU A 175 15.18 -4.34 -7.69
C LEU A 175 16.58 -4.61 -8.21
N ARG A 176 17.40 -3.56 -8.25
CA ARG A 176 18.85 -3.66 -8.42
C ARG A 176 19.49 -4.40 -7.25
N PRO A 177 20.66 -5.02 -7.42
CA PRO A 177 21.47 -5.46 -6.27
C PRO A 177 21.70 -4.29 -5.29
N GLY A 178 21.50 -4.52 -4.00
CA GLY A 178 21.48 -3.46 -2.97
C GLY A 178 20.21 -2.62 -2.90
N GLY A 179 19.23 -2.88 -3.77
CA GLY A 179 17.95 -2.15 -3.80
C GLY A 179 17.10 -2.41 -2.56
N ARG A 180 16.21 -1.47 -2.26
CA ARG A 180 15.43 -1.41 -1.02
C ARG A 180 13.96 -1.71 -1.25
N LEU A 181 13.35 -2.49 -0.36
CA LEU A 181 11.90 -2.66 -0.28
C LEU A 181 11.40 -2.02 1.01
N ALA A 182 10.27 -1.30 0.94
CA ALA A 182 9.54 -0.85 2.12
C ALA A 182 8.04 -1.15 1.96
N GLN A 183 7.44 -1.79 2.98
CA GLN A 183 6.02 -2.14 3.01
C GLN A 183 5.42 -1.66 4.34
N PHE A 184 4.32 -0.91 4.26
CA PHE A 184 3.58 -0.44 5.43
C PHE A 184 2.21 -1.09 5.39
N GLU A 185 1.97 -2.04 6.30
CA GLU A 185 0.86 -2.99 6.22
C GLU A 185 0.31 -3.32 7.62
N TYR A 186 -0.59 -4.28 7.67
CA TYR A 186 -1.19 -4.76 8.92
C TYR A 186 -0.86 -6.23 9.17
N ASP A 187 -0.60 -6.58 10.41
CA ASP A 187 -0.68 -7.97 10.87
C ASP A 187 -1.64 -8.10 12.05
N HIS A 188 -2.08 -9.30 12.37
CA HIS A 188 -3.04 -9.52 13.44
C HIS A 188 -2.97 -10.90 14.07
N ASN A 189 -3.35 -10.97 15.35
CA ASN A 189 -3.54 -12.22 16.11
C ASN A 189 -4.96 -12.30 16.71
N THR A 190 -5.96 -11.85 15.96
CA THR A 190 -7.35 -11.72 16.42
C THR A 190 -8.01 -13.04 16.83
N ARG A 191 -7.42 -14.18 16.47
CA ARG A 191 -7.93 -15.51 16.88
C ARG A 191 -7.50 -15.92 18.29
N GLU A 192 -6.46 -15.28 18.83
CA GLU A 192 -5.93 -15.57 20.14
C GLU A 192 -6.37 -14.52 21.15
N ASN A 193 -7.27 -14.91 22.08
CA ASN A 193 -7.70 -14.06 23.21
C ASN A 193 -8.32 -12.71 22.83
N SER A 194 -8.85 -12.57 21.60
CA SER A 194 -9.51 -11.33 21.20
C SER A 194 -10.92 -11.21 21.80
N PRO A 195 -11.46 -9.98 21.96
CA PRO A 195 -12.84 -9.77 22.36
C PRO A 195 -13.83 -10.52 21.49
N LEU A 196 -14.95 -10.95 22.10
CA LEU A 196 -16.00 -11.68 21.39
C LEU A 196 -16.44 -10.95 20.11
N GLY A 197 -16.49 -11.67 19.00
CA GLY A 197 -16.90 -11.17 17.70
C GLY A 197 -15.82 -10.40 16.92
N MET A 198 -14.64 -10.14 17.51
CA MET A 198 -13.58 -9.42 16.81
C MET A 198 -13.00 -10.23 15.66
N ALA A 199 -12.70 -11.52 15.87
CA ALA A 199 -12.22 -12.38 14.80
C ALA A 199 -13.23 -12.44 13.63
N GLN A 200 -14.51 -12.55 13.91
CA GLN A 200 -15.57 -12.53 12.90
C GLN A 200 -15.67 -11.18 12.18
N SER A 201 -15.47 -10.07 12.90
CA SER A 201 -15.42 -8.73 12.28
C SER A 201 -14.20 -8.59 11.37
N MET A 202 -13.04 -9.10 11.78
CA MET A 202 -11.83 -9.11 10.96
C MET A 202 -12.01 -9.98 9.70
N ASP A 203 -12.61 -11.15 9.82
CA ASP A 203 -12.91 -12.00 8.67
C ASP A 203 -13.81 -11.27 7.65
N LYS A 204 -14.84 -10.56 8.12
CA LYS A 204 -15.70 -9.73 7.25
C LYS A 204 -14.93 -8.55 6.63
N VAL A 205 -14.05 -7.90 7.38
CA VAL A 205 -13.20 -6.82 6.85
C VAL A 205 -12.30 -7.36 5.74
N ASN A 206 -11.63 -8.50 5.97
CA ASN A 206 -10.76 -9.13 4.97
C ASN A 206 -11.53 -9.53 3.71
N GLU A 207 -12.73 -10.09 3.86
CA GLU A 207 -13.58 -10.49 2.74
C GLU A 207 -14.08 -9.26 1.96
N TYR A 208 -14.75 -8.32 2.64
CA TYR A 208 -15.46 -7.24 1.95
C TYR A 208 -14.56 -6.10 1.48
N ALA A 209 -13.40 -5.93 2.11
CA ALA A 209 -12.36 -5.02 1.62
C ALA A 209 -11.37 -5.70 0.66
N ALA A 210 -11.60 -6.98 0.31
CA ALA A 210 -10.77 -7.75 -0.62
C ALA A 210 -9.29 -7.83 -0.19
N MET A 211 -9.02 -8.21 1.06
CA MET A 211 -7.69 -8.26 1.67
C MET A 211 -7.22 -9.69 1.99
N PRO A 212 -7.01 -10.56 0.97
CA PRO A 212 -6.67 -11.97 1.21
C PRO A 212 -5.32 -12.16 1.90
N THR A 213 -4.32 -11.33 1.62
CA THR A 213 -3.03 -11.40 2.30
C THR A 213 -3.15 -10.97 3.77
N ASN A 214 -3.99 -9.97 4.08
CA ASN A 214 -4.24 -9.62 5.49
C ASN A 214 -4.85 -10.80 6.27
N ALA A 215 -5.70 -11.60 5.65
CA ALA A 215 -6.32 -12.76 6.29
C ALA A 215 -5.32 -13.81 6.81
N ILE A 216 -4.12 -13.86 6.23
CA ILE A 216 -3.02 -14.76 6.61
C ILE A 216 -1.86 -14.05 7.33
N SER A 217 -1.94 -12.73 7.49
CA SER A 217 -0.86 -11.92 8.06
C SER A 217 -0.89 -11.98 9.59
N HIS A 218 -0.11 -12.89 10.15
CA HIS A 218 0.17 -12.97 11.59
C HIS A 218 1.52 -12.33 11.90
N PRO A 219 1.80 -11.93 13.16
CA PRO A 219 3.10 -11.41 13.54
C PRO A 219 4.26 -12.32 13.07
N GLY A 220 5.19 -11.73 12.33
CA GLY A 220 6.33 -12.44 11.74
C GLY A 220 6.13 -13.01 10.33
N VAL A 221 4.90 -13.12 9.83
CA VAL A 221 4.62 -13.67 8.49
C VAL A 221 5.29 -12.85 7.39
N PHE A 222 5.18 -11.52 7.42
CA PHE A 222 5.83 -10.66 6.41
C PHE A 222 7.35 -10.83 6.39
N LYS A 223 7.98 -10.89 7.57
CA LYS A 223 9.42 -11.14 7.67
C LYS A 223 9.79 -12.45 7.01
N LYS A 224 9.08 -13.54 7.34
CA LYS A 224 9.31 -14.85 6.75
C LYS A 224 9.14 -14.83 5.23
N MET A 225 8.06 -14.27 4.71
CA MET A 225 7.81 -14.16 3.26
C MET A 225 8.95 -13.44 2.53
N LEU A 226 9.46 -12.35 3.12
CA LEU A 226 10.56 -11.58 2.55
C LEU A 226 11.88 -12.38 2.54
N GLU A 227 12.21 -13.03 3.66
CA GLU A 227 13.40 -13.88 3.75
C GLU A 227 13.33 -15.06 2.76
N GLU A 228 12.16 -15.69 2.61
CA GLU A 228 11.93 -16.77 1.63
C GLU A 228 12.00 -16.26 0.18
N ALA A 229 11.63 -15.00 -0.09
CA ALA A 229 11.82 -14.37 -1.38
C ALA A 229 13.27 -13.94 -1.68
N GLY A 230 14.19 -14.10 -0.72
CA GLY A 230 15.63 -13.82 -0.86
C GLY A 230 16.06 -12.43 -0.38
N PHE A 231 15.18 -11.68 0.29
CA PHE A 231 15.56 -10.41 0.91
C PHE A 231 16.35 -10.64 2.19
N GLU A 232 17.26 -9.72 2.49
CA GLU A 232 18.09 -9.67 3.69
C GLU A 232 17.80 -8.38 4.50
N ASP A 233 18.36 -8.27 5.69
CA ASP A 233 18.22 -7.11 6.59
C ASP A 233 16.75 -6.73 6.82
N VAL A 234 15.88 -7.73 6.97
CA VAL A 234 14.45 -7.49 7.18
C VAL A 234 14.20 -6.92 8.56
N VAL A 235 13.78 -5.66 8.61
CA VAL A 235 13.45 -4.92 9.83
C VAL A 235 11.96 -4.64 9.87
N VAL A 236 11.29 -5.06 10.94
CA VAL A 236 9.87 -4.79 11.20
C VAL A 236 9.78 -3.81 12.38
N ARG A 237 9.11 -2.69 12.16
CA ARG A 237 8.81 -1.68 13.19
C ARG A 237 7.31 -1.62 13.43
N ASP A 238 6.91 -1.65 14.67
CA ASP A 238 5.53 -1.51 15.08
C ASP A 238 5.17 -0.02 15.29
N TYR A 239 4.25 0.48 14.48
CA TYR A 239 3.70 1.84 14.57
C TYR A 239 2.26 1.87 15.10
N SER A 240 1.79 0.78 15.68
CA SER A 240 0.41 0.68 16.21
C SER A 240 0.07 1.79 17.18
N LYS A 241 1.00 2.18 18.06
CA LYS A 241 0.79 3.30 18.99
C LYS A 241 0.72 4.66 18.29
N ASN A 242 1.44 4.79 17.19
CA ASN A 242 1.54 6.03 16.44
C ASN A 242 0.32 6.33 15.57
N ILE A 243 -0.53 5.34 15.29
CA ILE A 243 -1.78 5.54 14.54
C ILE A 243 -3.00 5.73 15.45
N VAL A 244 -2.85 5.54 16.78
CA VAL A 244 -3.96 5.62 17.75
C VAL A 244 -4.77 6.92 17.66
N PRO A 245 -4.17 8.12 17.52
CA PRO A 245 -4.97 9.33 17.39
C PRO A 245 -5.97 9.27 16.22
N MET A 246 -5.56 8.69 15.08
CA MET A 246 -6.40 8.59 13.90
C MET A 246 -7.45 7.49 14.03
N THR A 247 -7.11 6.33 14.58
CA THR A 247 -8.10 5.25 14.85
C THR A 247 -9.13 5.70 15.88
N ARG A 248 -8.73 6.46 16.91
CA ARG A 248 -9.66 7.09 17.88
C ARG A 248 -10.63 8.04 17.19
N PHE A 249 -10.13 8.90 16.30
CA PHE A 249 -10.97 9.82 15.53
C PHE A 249 -11.99 9.06 14.67
N PHE A 250 -11.56 8.01 13.96
CA PHE A 250 -12.47 7.18 13.17
C PHE A 250 -13.49 6.46 14.03
N PHE A 251 -13.09 5.96 15.19
CA PHE A 251 -14.01 5.36 16.15
C PHE A 251 -15.11 6.34 16.57
N VAL A 252 -14.75 7.55 16.99
CA VAL A 252 -15.72 8.56 17.42
C VAL A 252 -16.68 8.94 16.30
N LEU A 253 -16.14 9.12 15.07
CA LEU A 253 -16.94 9.47 13.91
C LEU A 253 -17.88 8.35 13.46
N ALA A 254 -17.38 7.11 13.45
CA ALA A 254 -18.09 5.97 12.88
C ALA A 254 -18.98 5.23 13.89
N PHE A 255 -18.88 5.47 15.20
CA PHE A 255 -19.53 4.64 16.22
C PHE A 255 -21.05 4.58 16.08
N ILE A 256 -21.73 5.71 15.90
CA ILE A 256 -23.19 5.72 15.72
C ILE A 256 -23.61 5.07 14.40
N PRO A 257 -23.03 5.42 13.23
CA PRO A 257 -23.25 4.66 12.00
C PRO A 257 -23.00 3.16 12.13
N TYR A 258 -21.93 2.76 12.82
CA TYR A 258 -21.59 1.37 13.07
C TYR A 258 -22.73 0.59 13.77
N LEU A 259 -23.35 1.19 14.81
CA LEU A 259 -24.47 0.55 15.51
C LEU A 259 -25.64 0.25 14.55
N LEU A 260 -25.95 1.20 13.66
CA LEU A 260 -27.00 1.00 12.65
C LEU A 260 -26.58 -0.07 11.61
N VAL A 261 -25.34 -0.01 11.13
CA VAL A 261 -24.81 -1.02 10.20
C VAL A 261 -24.93 -2.43 10.80
N ARG A 262 -24.56 -2.60 12.08
CA ARG A 262 -24.64 -3.89 12.78
C ARG A 262 -26.08 -4.32 13.03
N LEU A 263 -26.96 -3.40 13.43
CA LEU A 263 -28.36 -3.68 13.69
C LEU A 263 -29.11 -4.21 12.45
N PHE A 264 -28.80 -3.62 11.28
CA PHE A 264 -29.48 -3.95 10.02
C PHE A 264 -28.70 -4.92 9.12
N GLY A 265 -27.55 -5.44 9.54
CA GLY A 265 -26.74 -6.38 8.77
C GLY A 265 -26.16 -5.79 7.47
N LEU A 266 -25.77 -4.53 7.50
CA LEU A 266 -25.30 -3.77 6.33
C LEU A 266 -23.77 -3.74 6.16
N GLU A 267 -23.02 -4.61 6.87
CA GLU A 267 -21.55 -4.58 6.91
C GLU A 267 -20.91 -4.65 5.52
N ARG A 268 -21.49 -5.44 4.62
CA ARG A 268 -21.00 -5.56 3.23
C ARG A 268 -20.97 -4.22 2.49
N TRP A 269 -21.89 -3.32 2.80
CA TRP A 269 -22.03 -2.02 2.13
C TRP A 269 -21.25 -0.90 2.81
N PHE A 270 -20.97 -1.09 4.11
CA PHE A 270 -20.37 -0.09 5.00
C PHE A 270 -19.16 -0.68 5.75
N ILE A 271 -18.29 -1.39 5.01
CA ILE A 271 -17.19 -2.11 5.65
C ILE A 271 -16.12 -1.18 6.23
N ASN A 272 -15.91 0.01 5.65
CA ASN A 272 -14.97 0.99 6.22
C ASN A 272 -15.50 1.58 7.54
N THR A 273 -16.82 1.71 7.70
CA THR A 273 -17.45 2.09 8.97
C THR A 273 -17.17 1.02 10.04
N VAL A 274 -17.28 -0.26 9.68
CA VAL A 274 -16.94 -1.37 10.57
C VAL A 274 -15.45 -1.36 10.90
N ALA A 275 -14.59 -1.28 9.89
CA ALA A 275 -13.15 -1.25 10.08
C ALA A 275 -12.69 -0.06 10.95
N GLY A 276 -13.28 1.13 10.75
CA GLY A 276 -12.97 2.32 11.54
C GLY A 276 -13.27 2.18 13.04
N VAL A 277 -14.33 1.44 13.39
CA VAL A 277 -14.66 1.15 14.80
C VAL A 277 -13.80 0.01 15.34
N GLU A 278 -13.69 -1.09 14.60
CA GLU A 278 -12.96 -2.27 15.07
C GLU A 278 -11.45 -2.04 15.13
N ALA A 279 -10.88 -1.18 14.30
CA ALA A 279 -9.47 -0.80 14.40
C ALA A 279 -9.12 -0.20 15.76
N TYR A 280 -9.98 0.66 16.31
CA TYR A 280 -9.75 1.23 17.64
C TYR A 280 -10.05 0.24 18.77
N ARG A 281 -11.13 -0.53 18.67
CA ARG A 281 -11.50 -1.54 19.67
C ARG A 281 -10.50 -2.69 19.74
N GLY A 282 -9.91 -3.02 18.59
CA GLY A 282 -8.96 -4.11 18.40
C GLY A 282 -7.52 -3.79 18.76
N GLN A 283 -7.23 -2.65 19.38
CA GLN A 283 -5.86 -2.31 19.80
C GLN A 283 -5.23 -3.45 20.62
N GLY A 284 -3.99 -3.83 20.25
CA GLY A 284 -3.28 -4.97 20.84
C GLY A 284 -3.60 -6.33 20.22
N HIS A 285 -4.59 -6.43 19.32
CA HIS A 285 -4.89 -7.66 18.56
C HIS A 285 -4.55 -7.55 17.07
N TRP A 286 -4.18 -6.38 16.61
CA TRP A 286 -3.60 -6.13 15.30
C TRP A 286 -2.53 -5.05 15.42
N HIS A 287 -1.61 -5.02 14.48
CA HIS A 287 -0.50 -4.09 14.47
C HIS A 287 -0.41 -3.40 13.11
N TYR A 288 0.01 -2.14 13.13
CA TYR A 288 0.46 -1.41 11.97
C TYR A 288 1.97 -1.54 11.87
N VAL A 289 2.45 -2.23 10.87
CA VAL A 289 3.87 -2.58 10.73
C VAL A 289 4.51 -1.89 9.54
N ALA A 290 5.66 -1.26 9.81
CA ALA A 290 6.54 -0.70 8.80
C ALA A 290 7.71 -1.67 8.60
N ILE A 291 7.81 -2.24 7.42
CA ILE A 291 8.77 -3.27 7.08
C ILE A 291 9.75 -2.71 6.06
N SER A 292 11.04 -2.92 6.27
CA SER A 292 12.06 -2.62 5.29
C SER A 292 12.98 -3.82 5.09
N ALA A 293 13.45 -4.01 3.86
CA ALA A 293 14.32 -5.11 3.48
C ALA A 293 15.28 -4.68 2.37
N THR A 294 16.35 -5.44 2.19
CA THR A 294 17.38 -5.19 1.18
C THR A 294 17.46 -6.39 0.23
N LYS A 295 17.54 -6.15 -1.06
CA LYS A 295 18.00 -7.17 -2.00
C LYS A 295 19.53 -7.26 -1.89
N PRO A 296 20.12 -8.44 -1.67
CA PRO A 296 21.57 -8.61 -1.57
C PRO A 296 22.33 -7.95 -2.71
N GLY A 297 23.50 -7.37 -2.42
CA GLY A 297 24.45 -6.90 -3.43
C GLY A 297 24.99 -8.05 -4.25
N SER A 298 25.45 -7.80 -5.47
CA SER A 298 26.16 -8.84 -6.24
C SER A 298 27.45 -9.24 -5.50
N LEU A 299 27.72 -10.52 -5.38
CA LEU A 299 28.91 -11.09 -4.73
C LEU A 299 30.28 -10.53 -5.21
N GLY A 300 30.26 -9.63 -6.21
CA GLY A 300 31.48 -9.00 -6.77
C GLY A 300 31.96 -7.73 -6.06
N GLU A 301 31.18 -7.08 -5.22
CA GLU A 301 31.57 -5.80 -4.58
C GLU A 301 32.18 -5.98 -3.17
N ALA A 302 31.95 -7.10 -2.51
CA ALA A 302 32.52 -7.39 -1.19
C ALA A 302 34.06 -7.64 -1.20
N VAL A 303 34.70 -7.78 -2.36
CA VAL A 303 36.15 -8.07 -2.48
C VAL A 303 37.00 -6.78 -2.67
N LYS A 304 36.36 -5.62 -2.91
CA LYS A 304 37.11 -4.35 -3.18
C LYS A 304 37.23 -3.39 -1.99
N SER A 305 36.73 -3.76 -0.82
CA SER A 305 36.82 -2.92 0.40
C SER A 305 37.59 -3.61 1.54
N LYS A 306 38.68 -4.30 1.24
CA LYS A 306 39.68 -4.75 2.24
C LYS A 306 41.05 -4.23 1.87
#